data_b8d137c0e7175fbc214a35b0b3a5a32e
#
_entry.id   b8d137c0e7175fbc214a35b0b3a5a32e
#
_cell.length_a   1.000
_cell.length_b   1.000
_cell.length_c   1.000
_cell.angle_alpha   90.00
_cell.angle_beta   90.00
_cell.angle_gamma   90.00
#
_symmetry.space_group_name_H-M   'P 1'
#
loop_
_entity.id
_entity.type
_entity.pdbx_description
1 polymer ?
#
loop_
_entity_poly.entity_id
_entity_poly.type
_entity_poly.pdbx_seq_one_letter_code
_entity_poly.pdbx_strand_id
1 'polypeptide(L)'
;QFDSNLSAILDAFTQQGIPVWLGSLASNYKDQAPFVDVPDALDTQEQPLPLASTIFQEGQSLLVRGDADAAQTRFAYAKDLDGLKFRAPESINQIIRKKATAYELVHYVPVYETFVEHSPNGIIGDELMLEHLHPNAKGYFLMGASFAQAMLNNKSLADWVQLPLSDSGSERQTDNQTGSQTSSTLIEQDLIKQEFEAYEEGMYLSDFDHRVAYHRVRTLKQGFPFVLSNNA
;
A
#
# COMPACT_ATOMS: atom_id res chain seq x y z
N GLN A 1 2.31 19.16 10.31
CA GLN A 1 1.43 18.62 11.38
C GLN A 1 1.53 17.10 11.49
N PHE A 2 1.36 16.31 10.40
CA PHE A 2 1.46 14.83 10.45
C PHE A 2 2.80 14.38 11.04
N ASP A 3 3.93 14.92 10.56
CA ASP A 3 5.28 14.61 11.05
C ASP A 3 5.41 14.81 12.56
N SER A 4 4.95 15.95 13.09
CA SER A 4 5.00 16.26 14.52
C SER A 4 4.11 15.34 15.34
N ASN A 5 2.89 15.06 14.86
CA ASN A 5 1.95 14.17 15.54
C ASN A 5 2.50 12.74 15.60
N LEU A 6 3.04 12.24 14.49
CA LEU A 6 3.66 10.93 14.43
C LEU A 6 4.86 10.85 15.37
N SER A 7 5.73 11.88 15.42
CA SER A 7 6.82 11.91 16.38
C SER A 7 6.33 11.80 17.82
N ALA A 8 5.32 12.59 18.20
CA ALA A 8 4.79 12.54 19.56
C ALA A 8 4.22 11.15 19.94
N ILE A 9 3.58 10.45 18.99
CA ILE A 9 3.11 9.08 19.19
C ILE A 9 4.29 8.14 19.37
N LEU A 10 5.29 8.19 18.48
CA LEU A 10 6.46 7.33 18.55
C LEU A 10 7.27 7.55 19.82
N ASP A 11 7.45 8.82 20.24
CA ASP A 11 8.11 9.18 21.49
C ASP A 11 7.40 8.56 22.70
N ALA A 12 6.06 8.60 22.73
CA ALA A 12 5.28 8.05 23.82
C ALA A 12 5.46 6.53 24.01
N PHE A 13 5.60 5.77 22.89
CA PHE A 13 5.84 4.33 22.95
C PHE A 13 7.31 4.00 23.21
N THR A 14 8.23 4.61 22.46
CA THR A 14 9.67 4.26 22.52
C THR A 14 10.31 4.66 23.85
N GLN A 15 9.87 5.76 24.49
CA GLN A 15 10.30 6.13 25.83
C GLN A 15 9.88 5.10 26.91
N GLN A 16 8.87 4.28 26.64
CA GLN A 16 8.46 3.17 27.51
C GLN A 16 9.14 1.84 27.11
N GLY A 17 10.04 1.85 26.15
CA GLY A 17 10.69 0.65 25.62
C GLY A 17 9.76 -0.23 24.77
N ILE A 18 8.64 0.33 24.27
CA ILE A 18 7.65 -0.42 23.48
C ILE A 18 8.03 -0.32 21.99
N PRO A 19 8.31 -1.45 21.30
CA PRO A 19 8.57 -1.43 19.87
C PRO A 19 7.32 -1.12 19.07
N VAL A 20 7.49 -0.43 17.94
CA VAL A 20 6.41 -0.02 17.04
C VAL A 20 6.69 -0.53 15.62
N TRP A 21 5.72 -1.21 15.01
CA TRP A 21 5.77 -1.57 13.58
C TRP A 21 4.96 -0.55 12.79
N LEU A 22 5.63 0.22 11.95
CA LEU A 22 5.05 1.35 11.23
C LEU A 22 4.92 1.01 9.74
N GLY A 23 3.70 0.74 9.29
CA GLY A 23 3.40 0.40 7.90
C GLY A 23 3.34 1.60 6.97
N SER A 24 3.87 1.45 5.76
CA SER A 24 3.58 2.39 4.67
C SER A 24 2.12 2.24 4.21
N LEU A 25 1.59 3.32 3.63
CA LEU A 25 0.18 3.40 3.22
C LEU A 25 0.05 3.08 1.73
N ALA A 26 -0.84 2.12 1.43
CA ALA A 26 -1.27 1.79 0.08
C ALA A 26 -2.61 2.47 -0.25
N SER A 27 -2.85 2.75 -1.50
CA SER A 27 -4.14 3.25 -2.02
C SER A 27 -4.32 2.86 -3.47
N ASN A 28 -5.53 3.01 -4.02
CA ASN A 28 -5.81 2.74 -5.42
C ASN A 28 -5.25 3.88 -6.29
N TYR A 29 -4.29 3.57 -7.15
CA TYR A 29 -3.63 4.55 -8.02
C TYR A 29 -4.29 4.61 -9.41
N LYS A 30 -4.45 3.45 -10.09
CA LYS A 30 -4.82 3.41 -11.52
C LYS A 30 -6.33 3.37 -11.78
N ASP A 31 -7.11 2.80 -10.85
CA ASP A 31 -8.55 2.55 -11.06
C ASP A 31 -9.43 3.53 -10.27
N GLN A 32 -8.81 4.42 -9.46
CA GLN A 32 -9.49 5.52 -8.78
C GLN A 32 -9.03 6.87 -9.31
N ALA A 33 -9.88 7.52 -10.07
CA ALA A 33 -9.65 8.90 -10.50
C ALA A 33 -9.61 9.87 -9.30
N PRO A 34 -8.94 11.02 -9.42
CA PRO A 34 -9.05 12.09 -8.43
C PRO A 34 -10.49 12.51 -8.20
N PHE A 35 -10.83 12.85 -6.96
CA PHE A 35 -12.18 13.24 -6.58
C PHE A 35 -12.48 14.68 -6.96
N VAL A 36 -11.52 15.59 -6.79
CA VAL A 36 -11.72 17.03 -6.97
C VAL A 36 -10.53 17.66 -7.65
N ASP A 37 -10.76 18.29 -8.80
CA ASP A 37 -9.79 19.23 -9.38
C ASP A 37 -9.79 20.55 -8.61
N VAL A 38 -8.62 21.15 -8.46
CA VAL A 38 -8.46 22.49 -7.86
C VAL A 38 -8.00 23.44 -8.96
N PRO A 39 -8.91 24.14 -9.65
CA PRO A 39 -8.56 25.14 -10.63
C PRO A 39 -7.72 26.25 -9.99
N ASP A 40 -6.81 26.82 -10.75
CA ASP A 40 -5.95 27.94 -10.34
C ASP A 40 -5.08 27.67 -9.09
N ALA A 41 -4.87 26.38 -8.75
CA ALA A 41 -3.92 26.03 -7.71
C ALA A 41 -2.49 26.40 -8.12
N LEU A 42 -1.73 26.91 -7.18
CA LEU A 42 -0.33 27.32 -7.38
C LEU A 42 0.59 26.44 -6.53
N ASP A 43 1.80 26.21 -7.02
CA ASP A 43 2.86 25.60 -6.23
C ASP A 43 3.51 26.60 -5.27
N THR A 44 4.55 26.19 -4.55
CA THR A 44 5.30 27.04 -3.61
C THR A 44 6.11 28.16 -4.28
N GLN A 45 6.21 28.14 -5.61
CA GLN A 45 6.88 29.14 -6.43
C GLN A 45 5.88 29.98 -7.24
N GLU A 46 4.60 29.93 -6.85
CA GLU A 46 3.48 30.63 -7.50
C GLU A 46 3.28 30.24 -8.99
N GLN A 47 3.69 29.01 -9.36
CA GLN A 47 3.43 28.49 -10.70
C GLN A 47 2.12 27.70 -10.73
N PRO A 48 1.33 27.82 -11.83
CA PRO A 48 0.08 27.09 -11.97
C PRO A 48 0.30 25.57 -11.94
N LEU A 49 -0.46 24.87 -11.09
CA LEU A 49 -0.50 23.43 -11.06
C LEU A 49 -1.50 22.91 -12.09
N PRO A 50 -1.22 21.75 -12.73
CA PRO A 50 -2.17 21.10 -13.63
C PRO A 50 -3.36 20.53 -12.85
N LEU A 51 -4.47 20.28 -13.54
CA LEU A 51 -5.62 19.61 -12.96
C LEU A 51 -5.27 18.13 -12.69
N ALA A 52 -5.70 17.61 -11.55
CA ALA A 52 -5.49 16.23 -11.15
C ALA A 52 -6.07 15.24 -12.16
N SER A 53 -7.28 15.52 -12.67
CA SER A 53 -7.94 14.72 -13.70
C SER A 53 -7.15 14.63 -15.02
N THR A 54 -6.52 15.73 -15.43
CA THR A 54 -5.67 15.75 -16.63
C THR A 54 -4.46 14.84 -16.46
N ILE A 55 -3.77 14.95 -15.33
CA ILE A 55 -2.58 14.12 -15.04
C ILE A 55 -2.97 12.65 -14.92
N PHE A 56 -4.14 12.33 -14.35
CA PHE A 56 -4.66 10.98 -14.28
C PHE A 56 -4.89 10.38 -15.68
N GLN A 57 -5.50 11.14 -16.61
CA GLN A 57 -5.71 10.70 -18.00
C GLN A 57 -4.39 10.49 -18.76
N GLU A 58 -3.37 11.31 -18.49
CA GLU A 58 -2.02 11.07 -19.02
C GLU A 58 -1.47 9.73 -18.52
N GLY A 59 -1.62 9.42 -17.21
CA GLY A 59 -1.23 8.14 -16.64
C GLY A 59 -1.94 6.96 -17.31
N GLN A 60 -3.25 7.05 -17.52
CA GLN A 60 -4.02 6.03 -18.26
C GLN A 60 -3.48 5.84 -19.68
N SER A 61 -3.20 6.94 -20.38
CA SER A 61 -2.68 6.89 -21.74
C SER A 61 -1.29 6.25 -21.83
N LEU A 62 -0.43 6.49 -20.84
CA LEU A 62 0.90 5.88 -20.73
C LEU A 62 0.80 4.38 -20.44
N LEU A 63 -0.10 4.00 -19.53
CA LEU A 63 -0.33 2.58 -19.20
C LEU A 63 -0.82 1.79 -20.42
N VAL A 64 -1.73 2.34 -21.21
CA VAL A 64 -2.19 1.72 -22.48
C VAL A 64 -1.04 1.55 -23.48
N ARG A 65 -0.06 2.45 -23.49
CA ARG A 65 1.14 2.35 -24.35
C ARG A 65 2.18 1.37 -23.81
N GLY A 66 1.98 0.81 -22.60
CA GLY A 66 2.92 -0.10 -21.95
C GLY A 66 4.04 0.59 -21.17
N ASP A 67 3.99 1.91 -20.99
CA ASP A 67 4.95 2.66 -20.18
C ASP A 67 4.48 2.72 -18.72
N ALA A 68 4.69 1.63 -18.00
CA ALA A 68 4.19 1.46 -16.64
C ALA A 68 4.88 2.42 -15.66
N ASP A 69 6.17 2.64 -15.77
CA ASP A 69 6.92 3.52 -14.85
C ASP A 69 6.48 4.98 -14.97
N ALA A 70 6.33 5.47 -16.21
CA ALA A 70 5.81 6.81 -16.44
C ALA A 70 4.33 6.92 -16.00
N ALA A 71 3.52 5.89 -16.22
CA ALA A 71 2.13 5.83 -15.75
C ALA A 71 2.03 5.90 -14.24
N GLN A 72 2.83 5.11 -13.49
CA GLN A 72 2.90 5.13 -12.03
C GLN A 72 3.23 6.54 -11.52
N THR A 73 4.21 7.20 -12.14
CA THR A 73 4.60 8.57 -11.77
C THR A 73 3.43 9.54 -11.95
N ARG A 74 2.67 9.43 -13.05
CA ARG A 74 1.51 10.28 -13.32
C ARG A 74 0.36 10.02 -12.34
N PHE A 75 0.06 8.75 -12.06
CA PHE A 75 -0.98 8.41 -11.08
C PHE A 75 -0.65 8.91 -9.68
N ALA A 76 0.61 8.77 -9.23
CA ALA A 76 1.06 9.30 -7.95
C ALA A 76 0.89 10.83 -7.90
N TYR A 77 1.30 11.53 -8.96
CA TYR A 77 1.16 12.99 -9.03
C TYR A 77 -0.30 13.42 -9.09
N ALA A 78 -1.15 12.75 -9.86
CA ALA A 78 -2.59 13.02 -9.91
C ALA A 78 -3.25 12.87 -8.52
N LYS A 79 -2.87 11.83 -7.76
CA LYS A 79 -3.31 11.62 -6.38
C LYS A 79 -2.87 12.77 -5.46
N ASP A 80 -1.64 13.26 -5.64
CA ASP A 80 -1.12 14.37 -4.84
C ASP A 80 -1.77 15.73 -5.19
N LEU A 81 -2.25 15.89 -6.42
CA LEU A 81 -3.00 17.07 -6.86
C LEU A 81 -4.48 17.04 -6.46
N ASP A 82 -5.04 15.87 -6.10
CA ASP A 82 -6.45 15.72 -5.72
C ASP A 82 -6.81 16.70 -4.59
N GLY A 83 -7.82 17.54 -4.81
CA GLY A 83 -8.30 18.50 -3.83
C GLY A 83 -8.89 17.85 -2.59
N LEU A 84 -9.39 16.62 -2.72
CA LEU A 84 -9.92 15.83 -1.61
C LEU A 84 -8.91 14.76 -1.18
N LYS A 85 -8.19 15.03 -0.09
CA LYS A 85 -7.06 14.21 0.40
C LYS A 85 -7.50 12.94 1.13
N PHE A 86 -8.42 12.16 0.59
CA PHE A 86 -8.79 10.86 1.13
C PHE A 86 -7.68 9.82 0.94
N ARG A 87 -6.93 9.91 -0.15
CA ARG A 87 -5.71 9.12 -0.33
C ARG A 87 -4.52 9.92 0.21
N ALA A 88 -3.69 9.28 1.03
CA ALA A 88 -2.51 9.93 1.60
C ALA A 88 -1.54 10.40 0.48
N PRO A 89 -1.08 11.66 0.51
CA PRO A 89 -0.03 12.12 -0.38
C PRO A 89 1.28 11.32 -0.24
N GLU A 90 2.10 11.30 -1.30
CA GLU A 90 3.39 10.57 -1.30
C GLU A 90 4.33 11.01 -0.16
N SER A 91 4.27 12.29 0.23
CA SER A 91 5.03 12.83 1.35
C SER A 91 4.77 12.11 2.68
N ILE A 92 3.59 11.53 2.87
CA ILE A 92 3.26 10.76 4.10
C ILE A 92 4.12 9.51 4.19
N ASN A 93 4.24 8.72 3.11
CA ASN A 93 5.11 7.55 3.09
C ASN A 93 6.59 7.91 3.23
N GLN A 94 7.02 9.07 2.71
CA GLN A 94 8.38 9.58 2.92
C GLN A 94 8.63 9.88 4.41
N ILE A 95 7.67 10.50 5.11
CA ILE A 95 7.75 10.77 6.55
C ILE A 95 7.79 9.45 7.32
N ILE A 96 6.93 8.48 6.99
CA ILE A 96 6.88 7.16 7.63
C ILE A 96 8.25 6.47 7.53
N ARG A 97 8.84 6.36 6.35
CA ARG A 97 10.18 5.78 6.15
C ARG A 97 11.25 6.51 6.95
N LYS A 98 11.23 7.86 6.91
CA LYS A 98 12.17 8.68 7.68
C LYS A 98 12.06 8.44 9.18
N LYS A 99 10.84 8.33 9.73
CA LYS A 99 10.64 8.04 11.16
C LYS A 99 11.12 6.65 11.51
N ALA A 100 10.82 5.63 10.72
CA ALA A 100 11.28 4.26 10.96
C ALA A 100 12.81 4.15 10.99
N THR A 101 13.54 5.01 10.28
CA THR A 101 15.02 5.04 10.35
C THR A 101 15.57 5.90 11.47
N ALA A 102 14.77 6.81 12.04
CA ALA A 102 15.21 7.75 13.07
C ALA A 102 15.05 7.20 14.51
N TYR A 103 14.25 6.16 14.70
CA TYR A 103 13.95 5.58 16.01
C TYR A 103 14.44 4.12 16.06
N GLU A 104 15.18 3.75 17.06
CA GLU A 104 15.73 2.39 17.22
C GLU A 104 14.63 1.33 17.41
N LEU A 105 13.54 1.69 18.11
CA LEU A 105 12.42 0.80 18.41
C LEU A 105 11.27 0.90 17.38
N VAL A 106 11.48 1.59 16.25
CA VAL A 106 10.46 1.68 15.19
C VAL A 106 10.91 0.86 13.98
N HIS A 107 10.11 -0.11 13.61
CA HIS A 107 10.36 -1.04 12.52
C HIS A 107 9.47 -0.71 11.33
N TYR A 108 10.07 -0.47 10.17
CA TYR A 108 9.33 -0.23 8.93
C TYR A 108 8.65 -1.50 8.42
N VAL A 109 7.38 -1.39 8.05
CA VAL A 109 6.65 -2.46 7.37
C VAL A 109 6.33 -2.02 5.94
N PRO A 110 6.87 -2.70 4.92
CA PRO A 110 6.79 -2.27 3.52
C PRO A 110 5.44 -2.63 2.86
N VAL A 111 4.32 -2.19 3.44
CA VAL A 111 2.98 -2.50 2.91
C VAL A 111 2.78 -1.98 1.49
N TYR A 112 3.17 -0.73 1.22
CA TYR A 112 3.09 -0.14 -0.11
C TYR A 112 3.88 -0.93 -1.14
N GLU A 113 5.12 -1.27 -0.82
CA GLU A 113 6.02 -2.03 -1.68
C GLU A 113 5.46 -3.42 -1.97
N THR A 114 4.93 -4.10 -0.95
CA THR A 114 4.25 -5.40 -1.13
C THR A 114 3.05 -5.29 -2.07
N PHE A 115 2.25 -4.23 -1.95
CA PHE A 115 1.11 -4.01 -2.86
C PHE A 115 1.58 -3.74 -4.29
N VAL A 116 2.62 -2.93 -4.48
CA VAL A 116 3.23 -2.67 -5.79
C VAL A 116 3.71 -3.98 -6.43
N GLU A 117 4.41 -4.82 -5.68
CA GLU A 117 4.96 -6.10 -6.14
C GLU A 117 3.86 -7.07 -6.59
N HIS A 118 2.70 -7.05 -5.93
CA HIS A 118 1.57 -7.93 -6.23
C HIS A 118 0.50 -7.29 -7.14
N SER A 119 0.79 -6.12 -7.70
CA SER A 119 -0.08 -5.42 -8.64
C SER A 119 0.39 -5.57 -10.07
N PRO A 120 -0.51 -5.73 -11.06
CA PRO A 120 -0.16 -5.73 -12.46
C PRO A 120 0.60 -4.45 -12.85
N ASN A 121 1.72 -4.62 -13.53
CA ASN A 121 2.62 -3.52 -13.93
C ASN A 121 3.17 -2.69 -12.76
N GLY A 122 3.14 -3.21 -11.53
CA GLY A 122 3.57 -2.49 -10.34
C GLY A 122 2.66 -1.33 -9.92
N ILE A 123 1.44 -1.25 -10.42
CA ILE A 123 0.52 -0.14 -10.16
C ILE A 123 -0.71 -0.64 -9.43
N ILE A 124 -0.90 -0.20 -8.19
CA ILE A 124 -2.00 -0.63 -7.32
C ILE A 124 -3.35 -0.18 -7.89
N GLY A 125 -4.30 -1.11 -7.96
CA GLY A 125 -5.64 -0.89 -8.46
C GLY A 125 -6.69 -1.77 -7.80
N ASP A 126 -7.81 -1.99 -8.49
CA ASP A 126 -8.98 -2.77 -8.00
C ASP A 126 -8.65 -4.26 -7.73
N GLU A 127 -7.52 -4.77 -8.23
CA GLU A 127 -7.05 -6.14 -7.92
C GLU A 127 -6.69 -6.34 -6.44
N LEU A 128 -6.33 -5.26 -5.72
CA LEU A 128 -6.00 -5.27 -4.30
C LEU A 128 -6.87 -4.32 -3.46
N MET A 129 -7.63 -3.44 -4.10
CA MET A 129 -8.41 -2.40 -3.43
C MET A 129 -9.91 -2.57 -3.73
N LEU A 130 -10.77 -2.28 -2.75
CA LEU A 130 -12.22 -2.21 -2.94
C LEU A 130 -12.67 -0.89 -3.58
N GLU A 131 -11.96 0.18 -3.25
CA GLU A 131 -12.21 1.55 -3.72
C GLU A 131 -10.91 2.37 -3.55
N HIS A 132 -10.98 3.62 -3.16
CA HIS A 132 -9.81 4.52 -3.13
C HIS A 132 -8.74 4.14 -2.11
N LEU A 133 -9.10 3.52 -0.94
CA LEU A 133 -8.13 3.25 0.13
C LEU A 133 -8.36 1.95 0.93
N HIS A 134 -9.55 1.34 0.88
CA HIS A 134 -9.76 0.10 1.61
C HIS A 134 -9.31 -1.10 0.77
N PRO A 135 -8.41 -1.95 1.28
CA PRO A 135 -8.04 -3.18 0.59
C PRO A 135 -9.23 -4.14 0.44
N ASN A 136 -9.20 -4.95 -0.60
CA ASN A 136 -10.04 -6.14 -0.69
C ASN A 136 -9.45 -7.29 0.16
N ALA A 137 -10.06 -8.48 0.14
CA ALA A 137 -9.60 -9.61 0.95
C ALA A 137 -8.13 -9.96 0.70
N LYS A 138 -7.71 -9.98 -0.57
CA LYS A 138 -6.30 -10.23 -0.94
C LYS A 138 -5.37 -9.12 -0.44
N GLY A 139 -5.77 -7.86 -0.58
CA GLY A 139 -5.01 -6.72 -0.07
C GLY A 139 -4.84 -6.77 1.45
N TYR A 140 -5.91 -7.12 2.21
CA TYR A 140 -5.81 -7.29 3.66
C TYR A 140 -4.89 -8.45 4.04
N PHE A 141 -4.96 -9.57 3.31
CA PHE A 141 -4.04 -10.69 3.52
C PHE A 141 -2.57 -10.26 3.32
N LEU A 142 -2.26 -9.61 2.21
CA LEU A 142 -0.91 -9.11 1.92
C LEU A 142 -0.42 -8.11 2.97
N MET A 143 -1.29 -7.22 3.43
CA MET A 143 -0.96 -6.29 4.52
C MET A 143 -0.64 -7.05 5.80
N GLY A 144 -1.48 -8.03 6.19
CA GLY A 144 -1.25 -8.89 7.36
C GLY A 144 0.05 -9.68 7.24
N ALA A 145 0.33 -10.26 6.08
CA ALA A 145 1.58 -10.98 5.80
C ALA A 145 2.82 -10.06 5.92
N SER A 146 2.72 -8.81 5.42
CA SER A 146 3.81 -7.82 5.55
C SER A 146 4.14 -7.53 7.02
N PHE A 147 3.11 -7.32 7.85
CA PHE A 147 3.30 -7.11 9.29
C PHE A 147 3.86 -8.35 9.98
N ALA A 148 3.29 -9.53 9.70
CA ALA A 148 3.77 -10.79 10.28
C ALA A 148 5.25 -11.03 9.93
N GLN A 149 5.63 -10.86 8.68
CA GLN A 149 7.02 -11.00 8.24
C GLN A 149 7.96 -10.01 8.92
N ALA A 150 7.57 -8.73 9.03
CA ALA A 150 8.36 -7.72 9.70
C ALA A 150 8.53 -8.04 11.20
N MET A 151 7.48 -8.56 11.84
CA MET A 151 7.53 -8.98 13.25
C MET A 151 8.41 -10.21 13.45
N LEU A 152 8.30 -11.23 12.60
CA LEU A 152 9.09 -12.45 12.68
C LEU A 152 10.59 -12.20 12.42
N ASN A 153 10.91 -11.23 11.58
CA ASN A 153 12.31 -10.82 11.34
C ASN A 153 12.92 -10.08 12.53
N ASN A 154 12.10 -9.68 13.51
CA ASN A 154 12.59 -9.03 14.72
C ASN A 154 12.90 -10.08 15.80
N LYS A 155 14.21 -10.29 16.07
CA LYS A 155 14.67 -11.29 17.05
C LYS A 155 14.07 -11.09 18.44
N SER A 156 13.90 -9.83 18.88
CA SER A 156 13.33 -9.52 20.19
C SER A 156 11.91 -10.01 20.35
N LEU A 157 11.10 -9.96 19.28
CA LEU A 157 9.74 -10.49 19.28
C LEU A 157 9.73 -12.02 19.23
N ALA A 158 10.58 -12.63 18.42
CA ALA A 158 10.73 -14.08 18.32
C ALA A 158 11.11 -14.69 19.67
N ASP A 159 12.05 -14.06 20.39
CA ASP A 159 12.47 -14.46 21.73
C ASP A 159 11.33 -14.31 22.76
N TRP A 160 10.53 -13.25 22.65
CA TRP A 160 9.42 -12.97 23.56
C TRP A 160 8.25 -13.94 23.38
N VAL A 161 7.93 -14.31 22.15
CA VAL A 161 6.80 -15.22 21.82
C VAL A 161 7.18 -16.68 22.01
N GLN A 162 8.45 -17.01 22.23
CA GLN A 162 8.95 -18.39 22.33
C GLN A 162 8.48 -19.29 21.16
N LEU A 163 8.29 -18.71 20.00
CA LEU A 163 8.01 -19.49 18.81
C LEU A 163 9.21 -20.41 18.55
N PRO A 164 9.00 -21.72 18.39
CA PRO A 164 10.06 -22.57 17.88
C PRO A 164 10.38 -22.06 16.47
N LEU A 165 11.43 -21.26 16.36
CA LEU A 165 12.00 -20.97 15.06
C LEU A 165 12.32 -22.33 14.46
N SER A 166 11.64 -22.71 13.38
CA SER A 166 12.03 -23.88 12.62
C SER A 166 13.50 -23.68 12.31
N ASP A 167 14.32 -24.59 12.85
CA ASP A 167 15.73 -24.72 12.54
C ASP A 167 15.86 -25.03 11.04
N SER A 168 15.59 -24.06 10.19
CA SER A 168 16.04 -24.09 8.81
C SER A 168 17.52 -23.71 8.83
N GLY A 169 18.30 -24.56 9.49
CA GLY A 169 19.75 -24.61 9.38
C GLY A 169 20.12 -24.95 7.95
N SER A 170 20.15 -23.96 7.09
CA SER A 170 20.99 -23.96 5.93
C SER A 170 21.83 -22.71 5.99
N GLU A 171 23.06 -22.89 6.45
CA GLU A 171 24.16 -21.99 6.15
C GLU A 171 24.12 -21.71 4.65
N ARG A 172 23.61 -20.53 4.26
CA ARG A 172 23.79 -20.06 2.88
C ARG A 172 25.25 -19.66 2.76
N GLN A 173 26.06 -20.60 2.27
CA GLN A 173 27.34 -20.28 1.67
C GLN A 173 27.08 -19.21 0.61
N THR A 174 27.78 -18.10 0.78
CA THR A 174 27.86 -17.02 -0.21
C THR A 174 28.71 -17.51 -1.37
N ASP A 175 28.09 -18.19 -2.34
CA ASP A 175 28.68 -18.36 -3.66
C ASP A 175 28.17 -17.23 -4.56
N ASN A 176 29.12 -16.35 -4.86
CA ASN A 176 29.03 -15.37 -5.94
C ASN A 176 28.82 -16.09 -7.27
N GLN A 177 27.57 -16.19 -7.74
CA GLN A 177 27.29 -16.38 -9.16
C GLN A 177 26.04 -15.61 -9.57
N THR A 178 26.27 -14.67 -10.45
CA THR A 178 25.30 -13.96 -11.28
C THR A 178 24.36 -14.93 -12.01
N GLY A 179 23.07 -14.79 -11.76
CA GLY A 179 22.01 -15.39 -12.61
C GLY A 179 21.05 -16.31 -11.86
N SER A 180 20.03 -15.78 -11.23
CA SER A 180 18.69 -16.38 -11.06
C SER A 180 17.84 -15.59 -10.05
N GLN A 181 17.46 -14.35 -10.37
CA GLN A 181 16.44 -13.63 -9.58
C GLN A 181 15.00 -14.05 -9.92
N THR A 182 14.79 -14.79 -11.02
CA THR A 182 13.45 -15.17 -11.52
C THR A 182 12.85 -16.41 -10.81
N SER A 183 13.65 -17.33 -10.29
CA SER A 183 13.11 -18.55 -9.68
C SER A 183 12.64 -18.38 -8.23
N SER A 184 13.28 -17.56 -7.43
CA SER A 184 12.87 -17.33 -6.03
C SER A 184 11.56 -16.54 -5.94
N THR A 185 11.36 -15.55 -6.80
CA THR A 185 10.16 -14.71 -6.86
C THR A 185 8.92 -15.50 -7.27
N LEU A 186 9.05 -16.46 -8.21
CA LEU A 186 7.94 -17.30 -8.63
C LEU A 186 7.50 -18.28 -7.55
N ILE A 187 8.44 -18.89 -6.83
CA ILE A 187 8.15 -19.81 -5.71
C ILE A 187 7.46 -19.04 -4.57
N GLU A 188 7.89 -17.83 -4.29
CA GLU A 188 7.31 -16.97 -3.25
C GLU A 188 5.89 -16.52 -3.62
N GLN A 189 5.63 -16.17 -4.88
CA GLN A 189 4.30 -15.83 -5.37
C GLN A 189 3.33 -17.00 -5.34
N ASP A 190 3.77 -18.21 -5.69
CA ASP A 190 2.97 -19.42 -5.62
C ASP A 190 2.64 -19.81 -4.17
N LEU A 191 3.57 -19.62 -3.25
CA LEU A 191 3.36 -19.84 -1.82
C LEU A 191 2.34 -18.86 -1.25
N ILE A 192 2.49 -17.57 -1.55
CA ILE A 192 1.52 -16.53 -1.13
C ILE A 192 0.14 -16.81 -1.69
N LYS A 193 0.04 -17.29 -2.94
CA LYS A 193 -1.24 -17.68 -3.54
C LYS A 193 -1.89 -18.85 -2.79
N GLN A 194 -1.14 -19.90 -2.47
CA GLN A 194 -1.64 -21.04 -1.71
C GLN A 194 -2.08 -20.65 -0.30
N GLU A 195 -1.30 -19.82 0.39
CA GLU A 195 -1.64 -19.30 1.71
C GLU A 195 -2.87 -18.40 1.67
N PHE A 196 -3.05 -17.61 0.59
CA PHE A 196 -4.24 -16.78 0.41
C PHE A 196 -5.49 -17.64 0.14
N GLU A 197 -5.39 -18.68 -0.69
CA GLU A 197 -6.50 -19.63 -0.93
C GLU A 197 -6.93 -20.30 0.38
N ALA A 198 -5.99 -20.75 1.22
CA ALA A 198 -6.28 -21.31 2.53
C ALA A 198 -6.91 -20.28 3.49
N TYR A 199 -6.49 -19.01 3.40
CA TYR A 199 -7.09 -17.91 4.16
C TYR A 199 -8.52 -17.62 3.73
N GLU A 200 -8.81 -17.57 2.40
CA GLU A 200 -10.17 -17.40 1.88
C GLU A 200 -11.10 -18.52 2.33
N GLU A 201 -10.65 -19.78 2.21
CA GLU A 201 -11.41 -20.95 2.71
C GLU A 201 -11.67 -20.84 4.22
N GLY A 202 -10.69 -20.39 5.00
CA GLY A 202 -10.78 -20.22 6.45
C GLY A 202 -11.71 -19.08 6.89
N MET A 203 -11.97 -18.09 6.04
CA MET A 203 -12.88 -16.98 6.34
C MET A 203 -14.36 -17.39 6.36
N TYR A 204 -14.71 -18.57 5.84
CA TYR A 204 -16.09 -19.08 5.74
C TYR A 204 -17.07 -18.08 5.08
N LEU A 205 -16.56 -17.23 4.18
CA LEU A 205 -17.40 -16.29 3.43
C LEU A 205 -18.17 -17.03 2.35
N SER A 206 -19.49 -16.92 2.40
CA SER A 206 -20.34 -17.49 1.35
C SER A 206 -20.38 -16.58 0.11
N ASP A 207 -20.78 -17.15 -1.04
CA ASP A 207 -21.07 -16.35 -2.25
C ASP A 207 -22.07 -15.22 -1.98
N PHE A 208 -22.95 -15.41 -1.00
CA PHE A 208 -23.91 -14.38 -0.59
C PHE A 208 -23.20 -13.22 0.11
N ASP A 209 -22.24 -13.50 1.01
CA ASP A 209 -21.46 -12.46 1.69
C ASP A 209 -20.65 -11.63 0.71
N HIS A 210 -20.01 -12.28 -0.26
CA HIS A 210 -19.30 -11.60 -1.35
C HIS A 210 -20.22 -10.71 -2.17
N ARG A 211 -21.43 -11.17 -2.53
CA ARG A 211 -22.42 -10.38 -3.27
C ARG A 211 -22.93 -9.18 -2.47
N VAL A 212 -23.17 -9.38 -1.19
CA VAL A 212 -23.61 -8.28 -0.29
C VAL A 212 -22.50 -7.24 -0.14
N ALA A 213 -21.26 -7.66 0.09
CA ALA A 213 -20.11 -6.76 0.15
C ALA A 213 -19.95 -5.96 -1.15
N TYR A 214 -19.94 -6.66 -2.28
CA TYR A 214 -19.85 -6.02 -3.60
C TYR A 214 -20.98 -5.01 -3.84
N HIS A 215 -22.22 -5.37 -3.49
CA HIS A 215 -23.36 -4.46 -3.64
C HIS A 215 -23.21 -3.21 -2.78
N ARG A 216 -22.75 -3.35 -1.53
CA ARG A 216 -22.50 -2.23 -0.62
C ARG A 216 -21.43 -1.29 -1.15
N VAL A 217 -20.30 -1.83 -1.61
CA VAL A 217 -19.22 -1.02 -2.21
C VAL A 217 -19.72 -0.32 -3.48
N ARG A 218 -20.44 -1.02 -4.34
CA ARG A 218 -21.02 -0.43 -5.55
C ARG A 218 -22.00 0.71 -5.23
N THR A 219 -22.83 0.54 -4.22
CA THR A 219 -23.77 1.58 -3.75
C THR A 219 -23.02 2.78 -3.18
N LEU A 220 -21.98 2.53 -2.39
CA LEU A 220 -21.11 3.59 -1.89
C LEU A 220 -20.47 4.40 -3.02
N LYS A 221 -19.93 3.73 -4.04
CA LYS A 221 -19.30 4.36 -5.21
C LYS A 221 -20.30 5.15 -6.09
N GLN A 222 -21.62 5.02 -5.89
CA GLN A 222 -22.64 5.81 -6.57
C GLN A 222 -22.97 7.14 -5.89
N GLY A 223 -22.43 7.38 -4.68
CA GLY A 223 -22.61 8.61 -3.93
C GLY A 223 -21.35 9.47 -3.85
N PHE A 224 -21.50 10.66 -3.27
CA PHE A 224 -20.33 11.50 -2.95
C PHE A 224 -19.36 10.76 -2.01
N PRO A 225 -18.06 10.82 -2.20
CA PRO A 225 -17.32 11.67 -3.17
C PRO A 225 -17.03 11.01 -4.53
N PHE A 226 -17.47 9.77 -4.77
CA PHE A 226 -17.17 9.02 -6.00
C PHE A 226 -17.92 9.54 -7.22
N VAL A 227 -19.07 10.16 -6.99
CA VAL A 227 -19.87 10.83 -8.03
C VAL A 227 -20.11 12.26 -7.59
N LEU A 228 -19.65 13.22 -8.39
CA LEU A 228 -19.94 14.62 -8.15
C LEU A 228 -21.48 14.80 -8.23
N SER A 229 -22.07 15.38 -7.19
CA SER A 229 -23.48 15.75 -7.24
C SER A 229 -23.62 16.85 -8.29
N ASN A 230 -24.40 16.59 -9.33
CA ASN A 230 -24.74 17.59 -10.38
C ASN A 230 -25.64 18.73 -9.86
N ASN A 231 -25.63 19.00 -8.56
CA ASN A 231 -26.42 20.04 -7.90
C ASN A 231 -25.45 21.01 -7.17
N ALA A 232 -24.87 21.91 -7.92
CA ALA A 232 -24.35 23.19 -7.45
C ALA A 232 -24.67 24.27 -8.50
#